data_ef07c815f222d482297c1d78d70fa094
#
_entry.id   ef07c815f222d482297c1d78d70fa094
#
_cell.length_a   1.000
_cell.length_b   1.000
_cell.length_c   1.000
_cell.angle_alpha   90.00
_cell.angle_beta   90.00
_cell.angle_gamma   90.00
#
_symmetry.space_group_name_H-M   'P 1'
#
loop_
_entity.id
_entity.type
_entity.pdbx_description
1 polymer ?
#
loop_
_entity_poly.entity_id
_entity_poly.type
_entity_poly.pdbx_seq_one_letter_code
_entity_poly.pdbx_strand_id
1 'polypeptide(L)'
;MTKIINFADYQKQAARTMKPGRLLKEDLADYAMGLSGEVGELLNKIKKNLFHHHFISYDEIAEEIGDCLWYLHAIATKFGLDMGEIAWQNIEKLKKRYPHGYTDEDSRNRIV
;
A
#
# COMPACT_ATOMS: atom_id res chain seq x y z
N MET A 1 23.81 -5.64 2.64
CA MET A 1 23.02 -6.46 1.69
C MET A 1 21.53 -6.26 1.95
N THR A 2 20.77 -5.99 0.91
CA THR A 2 19.33 -5.83 1.01
C THR A 2 18.64 -7.21 1.02
N LYS A 3 17.71 -7.40 1.95
CA LYS A 3 16.89 -8.60 2.00
C LYS A 3 15.53 -8.32 1.38
N ILE A 4 14.92 -9.33 0.81
CA ILE A 4 13.61 -9.25 0.18
C ILE A 4 12.70 -10.28 0.85
N ILE A 5 11.43 -9.91 1.03
CA ILE A 5 10.42 -10.77 1.63
C ILE A 5 9.22 -10.86 0.69
N ASN A 6 8.52 -11.98 0.66
CA ASN A 6 7.26 -12.10 -0.07
C ASN A 6 6.09 -11.58 0.77
N PHE A 7 4.93 -11.36 0.13
CA PHE A 7 3.77 -10.79 0.82
C PHE A 7 3.22 -11.69 1.92
N ALA A 8 3.26 -13.01 1.75
CA ALA A 8 2.74 -13.92 2.77
C ALA A 8 3.55 -13.81 4.07
N ASP A 9 4.87 -13.83 3.96
CA ASP A 9 5.76 -13.68 5.11
C ASP A 9 5.69 -12.28 5.70
N TYR A 10 5.62 -11.26 4.86
CA TYR A 10 5.46 -9.88 5.33
C TYR A 10 4.20 -9.74 6.17
N GLN A 11 3.06 -10.19 5.65
CA GLN A 11 1.77 -10.07 6.35
C GLN A 11 1.80 -10.76 7.69
N LYS A 12 2.37 -11.96 7.74
CA LYS A 12 2.50 -12.73 8.97
C LYS A 12 3.36 -12.01 10.00
N GLN A 13 4.52 -11.51 9.60
CA GLN A 13 5.43 -10.83 10.52
C GLN A 13 4.90 -9.46 10.94
N ALA A 14 4.34 -8.70 10.00
CA ALA A 14 3.79 -7.38 10.30
C ALA A 14 2.57 -7.47 11.23
N ALA A 15 1.77 -8.51 11.11
CA ALA A 15 0.59 -8.71 11.96
C ALA A 15 0.96 -8.78 13.45
N ARG A 16 2.17 -9.15 13.79
CA ARG A 16 2.64 -9.21 15.17
C ARG A 16 2.67 -7.83 15.84
N THR A 17 2.70 -6.77 15.05
CA THR A 17 2.72 -5.39 15.55
C THR A 17 1.34 -4.75 15.58
N MET A 18 0.30 -5.49 15.21
CA MET A 18 -1.08 -5.00 15.30
C MET A 18 -1.53 -4.97 16.76
N LYS A 19 -2.32 -3.94 17.10
CA LYS A 19 -2.78 -3.73 18.46
C LYS A 19 -3.88 -4.75 18.83
N PRO A 20 -3.73 -5.50 19.91
CA PRO A 20 -4.73 -6.50 20.31
C PRO A 20 -5.88 -5.91 21.13
N GLY A 21 -6.96 -6.66 21.28
CA GLY A 21 -7.98 -6.43 22.30
C GLY A 21 -8.98 -5.35 22.00
N ARG A 22 -9.09 -4.88 20.75
CA ARG A 22 -10.09 -3.87 20.38
C ARG A 22 -11.24 -4.49 19.58
N LEU A 23 -12.36 -3.76 19.50
CA LEU A 23 -13.44 -4.13 18.60
C LEU A 23 -13.00 -3.96 17.15
N LEU A 24 -13.56 -4.77 16.25
CA LEU A 24 -13.23 -4.71 14.83
C LEU A 24 -13.41 -3.31 14.26
N LYS A 25 -14.52 -2.62 14.59
CA LYS A 25 -14.77 -1.27 14.09
C LYS A 25 -13.71 -0.26 14.55
N GLU A 26 -13.16 -0.45 15.74
CA GLU A 26 -12.11 0.42 16.26
C GLU A 26 -10.79 0.19 15.50
N ASP A 27 -10.45 -1.08 15.25
CA ASP A 27 -9.29 -1.42 14.45
C ASP A 27 -9.39 -0.85 13.05
N LEU A 28 -10.53 -1.04 12.38
CA LEU A 28 -10.73 -0.55 11.02
C LEU A 28 -10.67 0.97 10.94
N ALA A 29 -11.25 1.66 11.93
CA ALA A 29 -11.17 3.12 11.98
C ALA A 29 -9.72 3.60 12.15
N ASP A 30 -8.97 2.97 13.08
CA ASP A 30 -7.57 3.30 13.31
C ASP A 30 -6.74 3.09 12.05
N TYR A 31 -6.87 1.92 11.44
CA TYR A 31 -6.05 1.57 10.26
C TYR A 31 -6.41 2.41 9.03
N ALA A 32 -7.70 2.73 8.83
CA ALA A 32 -8.12 3.58 7.73
C ALA A 32 -7.58 5.01 7.89
N MET A 33 -7.72 5.57 9.10
CA MET A 33 -7.20 6.91 9.40
C MET A 33 -5.67 6.93 9.36
N GLY A 34 -5.02 5.89 9.85
CA GLY A 34 -3.56 5.76 9.81
C GLY A 34 -3.04 5.71 8.38
N LEU A 35 -3.71 4.96 7.50
CA LEU A 35 -3.34 4.90 6.09
C LEU A 35 -3.44 6.29 5.46
N SER A 36 -4.54 7.00 5.69
CA SER A 36 -4.73 8.35 5.17
C SER A 36 -3.60 9.28 5.64
N GLY A 37 -3.22 9.18 6.91
CA GLY A 37 -2.13 9.98 7.47
C GLY A 37 -0.79 9.70 6.80
N GLU A 38 -0.45 8.42 6.61
CA GLU A 38 0.82 8.04 5.99
C GLU A 38 0.88 8.41 4.51
N VAL A 39 -0.22 8.23 3.78
CA VAL A 39 -0.32 8.70 2.39
C VAL A 39 -0.13 10.21 2.34
N GLY A 40 -0.75 10.95 3.25
CA GLY A 40 -0.59 12.40 3.35
C GLY A 40 0.86 12.81 3.60
N GLU A 41 1.58 12.11 4.47
CA GLU A 41 2.99 12.39 4.75
C GLU A 41 3.86 12.17 3.51
N LEU A 42 3.63 11.07 2.80
CA LEU A 42 4.35 10.78 1.56
C LEU A 42 4.13 11.89 0.52
N LEU A 43 2.87 12.25 0.29
CA LEU A 43 2.51 13.28 -0.68
C LEU A 43 3.08 14.64 -0.29
N ASN A 44 3.07 14.97 1.00
CA ASN A 44 3.61 16.23 1.49
C ASN A 44 5.13 16.31 1.28
N LYS A 45 5.85 15.22 1.51
CA LYS A 45 7.30 15.17 1.25
C LYS A 45 7.61 15.36 -0.22
N ILE A 46 6.84 14.70 -1.10
CA ILE A 46 7.00 14.85 -2.55
C ILE A 46 6.70 16.29 -2.97
N LYS A 47 5.62 16.87 -2.47
CA LYS A 47 5.24 18.26 -2.75
C LYS A 47 6.35 19.24 -2.35
N LYS A 48 6.90 19.09 -1.16
CA LYS A 48 7.97 19.95 -0.67
C LYS A 48 9.23 19.83 -1.52
N ASN A 49 9.54 18.62 -1.97
CA ASN A 49 10.67 18.42 -2.87
C ASN A 49 10.46 19.12 -4.21
N LEU A 50 9.28 18.92 -4.82
CA LEU A 50 8.99 19.44 -6.17
C LEU A 50 8.78 20.96 -6.20
N PHE A 51 8.10 21.52 -5.20
CA PHE A 51 7.63 22.90 -5.24
C PHE A 51 8.28 23.83 -4.21
N HIS A 52 8.91 23.29 -3.20
CA HIS A 52 9.53 24.09 -2.13
C HIS A 52 11.03 23.81 -1.99
N HIS A 53 11.60 23.03 -2.91
CA HIS A 53 13.04 22.73 -2.98
C HIS A 53 13.62 22.08 -1.73
N HIS A 54 12.79 21.35 -0.96
CA HIS A 54 13.31 20.54 0.13
C HIS A 54 13.97 19.28 -0.42
N PHE A 55 15.08 18.89 0.20
CA PHE A 55 15.72 17.63 -0.13
C PHE A 55 14.89 16.47 0.44
N ILE A 56 14.74 15.39 -0.34
CA ILE A 56 14.13 14.15 0.12
C ILE A 56 15.02 12.99 -0.35
N SER A 57 15.36 12.11 0.59
CA SER A 57 16.13 10.93 0.25
C SER A 57 15.23 9.77 -0.22
N TYR A 58 15.82 8.85 -0.97
CA TYR A 58 15.10 7.64 -1.36
C TYR A 58 14.70 6.79 -0.15
N ASP A 59 15.51 6.81 0.92
CA ASP A 59 15.20 6.10 2.16
C ASP A 59 13.95 6.65 2.84
N GLU A 60 13.77 7.97 2.84
CA GLU A 60 12.56 8.59 3.38
C GLU A 60 11.32 8.20 2.58
N ILE A 61 11.42 8.17 1.26
CA ILE A 61 10.33 7.73 0.38
C ILE A 61 10.00 6.25 0.67
N ALA A 62 11.02 5.40 0.73
CA ALA A 62 10.84 3.97 1.00
C ALA A 62 10.19 3.73 2.36
N GLU A 63 10.59 4.49 3.38
CA GLU A 63 10.02 4.38 4.72
C GLU A 63 8.51 4.71 4.70
N GLU A 64 8.12 5.80 4.05
CA GLU A 64 6.72 6.19 3.95
C GLU A 64 5.89 5.18 3.16
N ILE A 65 6.45 4.62 2.08
CA ILE A 65 5.79 3.56 1.33
C ILE A 65 5.61 2.33 2.23
N GLY A 66 6.62 1.98 3.00
CA GLY A 66 6.54 0.87 3.96
C GLY A 66 5.44 1.08 5.00
N ASP A 67 5.31 2.30 5.52
CA ASP A 67 4.26 2.63 6.50
C ASP A 67 2.87 2.52 5.87
N CYS A 68 2.69 2.95 4.63
CA CYS A 68 1.45 2.74 3.89
C CYS A 68 1.15 1.25 3.70
N LEU A 69 2.16 0.47 3.35
CA LEU A 69 2.02 -0.98 3.18
C LEU A 69 1.57 -1.65 4.47
N TRP A 70 2.10 -1.22 5.61
CA TRP A 70 1.71 -1.76 6.91
C TRP A 70 0.20 -1.57 7.16
N TYR A 71 -0.32 -0.36 6.94
CA TYR A 71 -1.75 -0.11 7.12
C TYR A 71 -2.62 -0.88 6.13
N LEU A 72 -2.16 -1.03 4.89
CA LEU A 72 -2.87 -1.83 3.89
C LEU A 72 -2.96 -3.30 4.32
N HIS A 73 -1.85 -3.87 4.82
CA HIS A 73 -1.85 -5.24 5.28
C HIS A 73 -2.74 -5.41 6.52
N ALA A 74 -2.75 -4.43 7.42
CA ALA A 74 -3.56 -4.51 8.64
C ALA A 74 -5.05 -4.55 8.31
N ILE A 75 -5.49 -3.73 7.36
CA ILE A 75 -6.87 -3.75 6.88
C ILE A 75 -7.18 -5.11 6.24
N ALA A 76 -6.32 -5.60 5.34
CA ALA A 76 -6.51 -6.90 4.71
C ALA A 76 -6.60 -8.02 5.75
N THR A 77 -5.72 -8.02 6.73
CA THR A 77 -5.71 -9.01 7.81
C THR A 77 -7.01 -9.02 8.59
N LYS A 78 -7.56 -7.83 8.89
CA LYS A 78 -8.83 -7.74 9.63
C LYS A 78 -10.02 -8.29 8.84
N PHE A 79 -9.98 -8.24 7.52
CA PHE A 79 -11.00 -8.82 6.66
C PHE A 79 -10.70 -10.26 6.27
N GLY A 80 -9.64 -10.87 6.79
CA GLY A 80 -9.25 -12.24 6.45
C GLY A 80 -8.74 -12.38 5.01
N LEU A 81 -8.23 -11.30 4.43
CA LEU A 81 -7.72 -11.29 3.06
C LEU A 81 -6.20 -11.49 3.06
N ASP A 82 -5.74 -12.25 2.07
CA ASP A 82 -4.31 -12.54 1.88
C ASP A 82 -3.69 -11.52 0.92
N MET A 83 -2.60 -10.87 1.35
CA MET A 83 -1.94 -9.84 0.54
C MET A 83 -1.39 -10.39 -0.77
N GLY A 84 -0.91 -11.64 -0.77
CA GLY A 84 -0.43 -12.29 -2.00
C GLY A 84 -1.53 -12.51 -3.00
N GLU A 85 -2.71 -12.93 -2.55
CA GLU A 85 -3.89 -13.09 -3.41
C GLU A 85 -4.35 -11.75 -3.96
N ILE A 86 -4.38 -10.72 -3.12
CA ILE A 86 -4.75 -9.36 -3.56
C ILE A 86 -3.81 -8.90 -4.67
N ALA A 87 -2.51 -9.09 -4.48
CA ALA A 87 -1.51 -8.71 -5.47
C ALA A 87 -1.71 -9.48 -6.78
N TRP A 88 -1.95 -10.78 -6.70
CA TRP A 88 -2.19 -11.62 -7.88
C TRP A 88 -3.45 -11.16 -8.63
N GLN A 89 -4.55 -10.95 -7.92
CA GLN A 89 -5.80 -10.47 -8.51
C GLN A 89 -5.61 -9.11 -9.19
N ASN A 90 -4.82 -8.24 -8.58
CA ASN A 90 -4.53 -6.94 -9.16
C ASN A 90 -3.76 -7.08 -10.49
N ILE A 91 -2.76 -7.97 -10.54
CA ILE A 91 -2.02 -8.25 -11.78
C ILE A 91 -2.94 -8.80 -12.85
N GLU A 92 -3.82 -9.74 -12.52
CA GLU A 92 -4.77 -10.31 -13.49
C GLU A 92 -5.72 -9.24 -14.04
N LYS A 93 -6.19 -8.34 -13.19
CA LYS A 93 -7.00 -7.21 -13.62
C LYS A 93 -6.24 -6.29 -14.57
N LEU A 94 -4.98 -6.00 -14.28
CA LEU A 94 -4.15 -5.14 -15.13
C LEU A 94 -3.88 -5.77 -16.50
N LYS A 95 -3.72 -7.10 -16.56
CA LYS A 95 -3.56 -7.81 -17.82
C LYS A 95 -4.81 -7.69 -18.71
N LYS A 96 -5.99 -7.69 -18.10
CA LYS A 96 -7.25 -7.51 -18.84
C LYS A 96 -7.41 -6.08 -19.35
N ARG A 97 -7.06 -5.09 -18.53
CA ARG A 97 -7.14 -3.67 -18.93
C ARG A 97 -6.12 -3.30 -19.97
N TYR A 98 -4.93 -3.84 -19.85
CA TYR A 98 -3.75 -3.47 -20.63
C TYR A 98 -3.03 -4.71 -21.14
N PRO A 99 -3.64 -5.45 -22.11
CA PRO A 99 -3.07 -6.74 -22.56
C PRO A 99 -1.68 -6.63 -23.19
N HIS A 100 -1.31 -5.44 -23.66
CA HIS A 100 -0.02 -5.20 -24.32
C HIS A 100 0.76 -4.06 -23.65
N GLY A 101 0.57 -3.88 -22.33
CA GLY A 101 1.13 -2.74 -21.61
C GLY A 101 0.16 -1.56 -21.66
N TYR A 102 0.51 -0.47 -20.98
CA TYR A 102 -0.37 0.69 -20.89
C TYR A 102 -0.56 1.38 -22.25
N THR A 103 -1.84 1.70 -22.55
CA THR A 103 -2.18 2.63 -23.63
C THR A 103 -3.31 3.55 -23.17
N ASP A 104 -3.35 4.78 -23.69
CA ASP A 104 -4.44 5.72 -23.38
C ASP A 104 -5.77 5.17 -23.86
N GLU A 105 -5.78 4.48 -24.99
CA GLU A 105 -7.00 3.87 -25.55
C GLU A 105 -7.57 2.84 -24.57
N ASP A 106 -6.74 1.92 -24.08
CA ASP A 106 -7.17 0.91 -23.10
C ASP A 106 -7.65 1.56 -21.80
N SER A 107 -7.04 2.66 -21.39
CA SER A 107 -7.46 3.41 -20.22
C SER A 107 -8.86 4.01 -20.41
N ARG A 108 -9.13 4.57 -21.58
CA ARG A 108 -10.45 5.13 -21.91
C ARG A 108 -11.53 4.06 -22.04
N ASN A 109 -11.17 2.87 -22.55
CA ASN A 109 -12.09 1.77 -22.84
C ASN A 109 -12.04 0.68 -21.77
N ARG A 110 -11.86 1.09 -20.52
CA ARG A 110 -11.72 0.17 -19.39
C ARG A 110 -12.93 -0.75 -19.24
N ILE A 111 -12.67 -2.06 -19.20
CA ILE A 111 -13.72 -3.09 -19.07
C ILE A 111 -13.76 -3.75 -17.68
N VAL A 112 -12.76 -3.52 -16.84
CA VAL A 112 -12.68 -4.04 -15.48
C VAL A 112 -12.13 -3.02 -14.50
#